data_5d0891d839a17b4bc97efe412435cfde
#
_entry.id   5d0891d839a17b4bc97efe412435cfde
#
_cell.length_a   1.000
_cell.length_b   1.000
_cell.length_c   1.000
_cell.angle_alpha   90.00
_cell.angle_beta   90.00
_cell.angle_gamma   90.00
#
_symmetry.space_group_name_H-M   'P 1'
#
loop_
_entity.id
_entity.type
_entity.pdbx_description
1 polymer ?
#
loop_
_entity_poly.entity_id
_entity_poly.type
_entity_poly.pdbx_seq_one_letter_code
_entity_poly.pdbx_strand_id
1 'polypeptide(L)'
;MSLRFCFGPSGSGKSHRIYEEIMQRAAEEPGRNFLIIVPDQFTMQTQKDLVIRSDRDGILNIDVLSFGRLSHRILEEVGTKEMPVLDDTGKSLVLHKVAADLKEQLPAMGSLLHKQGYIHEVKSAISEFMQYGISTQDMDKLITSAQKRGALAMKLKDLKTLYRGFQDYISDHCVTTEETLDV
;
A
#
# COMPACT_ATOMS: atom_id res chain seq x y z
N MET A 1 23.81 14.53 -2.12
CA MET A 1 22.74 13.89 -2.94
C MET A 1 22.11 14.96 -3.80
N SER A 2 21.94 14.71 -5.11
CA SER A 2 21.25 15.62 -6.02
C SER A 2 19.95 14.97 -6.49
N LEU A 3 18.83 15.69 -6.38
CA LEU A 3 17.55 15.27 -6.92
C LEU A 3 17.39 15.84 -8.34
N ARG A 4 16.98 15.01 -9.29
CA ARG A 4 16.78 15.40 -10.68
C ARG A 4 15.38 14.98 -11.14
N PHE A 5 14.63 15.93 -11.71
CA PHE A 5 13.32 15.69 -12.29
C PHE A 5 13.40 15.62 -13.80
N CYS A 6 12.69 14.65 -14.41
CA CYS A 6 12.54 14.50 -15.84
C CYS A 6 11.10 14.77 -16.24
N PHE A 7 10.82 15.92 -16.88
CA PHE A 7 9.48 16.33 -17.31
C PHE A 7 9.28 16.13 -18.81
N GLY A 8 8.05 15.87 -19.20
CA GLY A 8 7.64 15.77 -20.60
C GLY A 8 6.30 15.05 -20.76
N PRO A 9 5.60 15.20 -21.89
CA PRO A 9 4.35 14.50 -22.18
C PRO A 9 4.56 12.97 -22.31
N SER A 10 3.49 12.20 -22.34
CA SER A 10 3.55 10.77 -22.62
C SER A 10 4.22 10.54 -23.98
N GLY A 11 5.03 9.49 -24.10
CA GLY A 11 5.75 9.17 -25.35
C GLY A 11 7.01 10.04 -25.64
N SER A 12 7.36 11.00 -24.80
CA SER A 12 8.54 11.90 -25.03
C SER A 12 9.91 11.24 -24.76
N GLY A 13 9.97 9.94 -24.53
CA GLY A 13 11.21 9.20 -24.35
C GLY A 13 11.83 9.31 -22.94
N LYS A 14 11.11 9.80 -21.92
CA LYS A 14 11.63 9.93 -20.54
C LYS A 14 12.18 8.62 -19.99
N SER A 15 11.40 7.55 -20.04
CA SER A 15 11.81 6.23 -19.54
C SER A 15 13.01 5.68 -20.34
N HIS A 16 13.00 5.85 -21.66
CA HIS A 16 14.10 5.46 -22.52
C HIS A 16 15.43 6.11 -22.08
N ARG A 17 15.43 7.43 -21.91
CA ARG A 17 16.59 8.18 -21.44
C ARG A 17 17.06 7.76 -20.06
N ILE A 18 16.14 7.52 -19.12
CA ILE A 18 16.47 7.06 -17.77
C ILE A 18 17.11 5.67 -17.82
N TYR A 19 16.56 4.75 -18.61
CA TYR A 19 17.12 3.40 -18.77
C TYR A 19 18.50 3.41 -19.39
N GLU A 20 18.73 4.21 -20.43
CA GLU A 20 20.05 4.37 -21.04
C GLU A 20 21.08 4.90 -20.04
N GLU A 21 20.73 5.95 -19.29
CA GLU A 21 21.61 6.52 -18.27
C GLU A 21 21.94 5.51 -17.16
N ILE A 22 20.97 4.77 -16.68
CA ILE A 22 21.19 3.77 -15.62
C ILE A 22 22.05 2.62 -16.14
N MET A 23 21.80 2.13 -17.34
CA MET A 23 22.57 1.04 -17.95
C MET A 23 24.03 1.45 -18.17
N GLN A 24 24.27 2.67 -18.66
CA GLN A 24 25.62 3.19 -18.82
C GLN A 24 26.33 3.25 -17.46
N ARG A 25 25.70 3.84 -16.45
CA ARG A 25 26.29 3.93 -15.09
C ARG A 25 26.51 2.56 -14.46
N ALA A 26 25.59 1.63 -14.63
CA ALA A 26 25.74 0.27 -14.11
C ALA A 26 26.91 -0.47 -14.76
N ALA A 27 27.23 -0.19 -16.03
CA ALA A 27 28.40 -0.72 -16.71
C ALA A 27 29.71 -0.05 -16.23
N GLU A 28 29.68 1.25 -15.96
CA GLU A 28 30.82 2.02 -15.45
C GLU A 28 31.14 1.73 -13.97
N GLU A 29 30.12 1.46 -13.15
CA GLU A 29 30.22 1.24 -11.71
C GLU A 29 29.70 -0.18 -11.32
N PRO A 30 30.36 -1.29 -11.70
CA PRO A 30 29.83 -2.64 -11.49
C PRO A 30 29.70 -3.06 -10.02
N GLY A 31 30.40 -2.38 -9.11
CA GLY A 31 30.29 -2.60 -7.66
C GLY A 31 29.17 -1.83 -6.98
N ARG A 32 28.38 -1.05 -7.73
CA ARG A 32 27.28 -0.25 -7.22
C ARG A 32 25.95 -0.82 -7.68
N ASN A 33 25.01 -0.98 -6.75
CA ASN A 33 23.65 -1.38 -7.06
C ASN A 33 22.80 -0.16 -7.42
N PHE A 34 22.05 -0.28 -8.50
CA PHE A 34 21.08 0.69 -8.97
C PHE A 34 19.67 0.16 -8.75
N LEU A 35 18.78 1.01 -8.25
CA LEU A 35 17.41 0.66 -7.95
C LEU A 35 16.46 1.46 -8.84
N ILE A 36 15.57 0.77 -9.54
CA ILE A 36 14.49 1.38 -10.31
C ILE A 36 13.17 1.03 -9.61
N ILE A 37 12.45 2.06 -9.18
CA ILE A 37 11.13 1.87 -8.54
C ILE A 37 10.06 2.18 -9.57
N VAL A 38 9.15 1.23 -9.77
CA VAL A 38 8.03 1.33 -10.70
C VAL A 38 6.75 0.77 -10.05
N PRO A 39 5.56 1.15 -10.55
CA PRO A 39 4.32 0.47 -10.14
C PRO A 39 4.40 -1.05 -10.38
N ASP A 40 3.77 -1.85 -9.49
CA ASP A 40 3.84 -3.32 -9.52
C ASP A 40 3.60 -3.93 -10.90
N GLN A 41 2.59 -3.44 -11.59
CA GLN A 41 2.19 -3.90 -12.93
C GLN A 41 3.26 -3.70 -14.01
N PHE A 42 4.23 -2.80 -13.79
CA PHE A 42 5.29 -2.49 -14.75
C PHE A 42 6.64 -3.14 -14.42
N THR A 43 6.78 -3.83 -13.30
CA THR A 43 8.06 -4.41 -12.87
C THR A 43 8.63 -5.39 -13.90
N MET A 44 7.82 -6.37 -14.34
CA MET A 44 8.21 -7.35 -15.35
C MET A 44 8.54 -6.71 -16.70
N GLN A 45 7.72 -5.76 -17.15
CA GLN A 45 7.94 -5.07 -18.41
C GLN A 45 9.24 -4.26 -18.37
N THR A 46 9.49 -3.54 -17.26
CA THR A 46 10.72 -2.75 -17.10
C THR A 46 11.95 -3.64 -17.07
N GLN A 47 11.91 -4.78 -16.35
CA GLN A 47 13.01 -5.75 -16.36
C GLN A 47 13.30 -6.26 -17.76
N LYS A 48 12.25 -6.66 -18.48
CA LYS A 48 12.38 -7.13 -19.87
C LYS A 48 12.99 -6.06 -20.79
N ASP A 49 12.52 -4.82 -20.68
CA ASP A 49 13.01 -3.69 -21.48
C ASP A 49 14.50 -3.41 -21.22
N LEU A 50 14.95 -3.53 -19.96
CA LEU A 50 16.36 -3.38 -19.59
C LEU A 50 17.23 -4.53 -20.11
N VAL A 51 16.78 -5.78 -19.99
CA VAL A 51 17.51 -6.95 -20.49
C VAL A 51 17.66 -6.90 -22.01
N ILE A 52 16.58 -6.58 -22.75
CA ILE A 52 16.64 -6.46 -24.23
C ILE A 52 17.62 -5.37 -24.68
N ARG A 53 17.79 -4.32 -23.88
CA ARG A 53 18.70 -3.20 -24.18
C ARG A 53 20.13 -3.46 -23.70
N SER A 54 20.34 -4.50 -22.89
CA SER A 54 21.67 -4.84 -22.38
C SER A 54 22.48 -5.58 -23.44
N ASP A 55 23.66 -5.11 -23.75
CA ASP A 55 24.62 -5.80 -24.64
C ASP A 55 25.18 -7.10 -24.03
N ARG A 56 24.86 -7.39 -22.76
CA ARG A 56 25.39 -8.53 -21.97
C ARG A 56 24.36 -9.60 -21.67
N ASP A 57 23.22 -9.61 -22.36
CA ASP A 57 22.09 -10.54 -22.13
C ASP A 57 21.59 -10.60 -20.68
N GLY A 58 21.83 -9.57 -19.87
CA GLY A 58 21.39 -9.51 -18.49
C GLY A 58 21.70 -8.19 -17.79
N ILE A 59 21.08 -8.04 -16.62
CA ILE A 59 21.30 -6.92 -15.69
C ILE A 59 21.70 -7.51 -14.34
N LEU A 60 22.94 -7.25 -13.89
CA LEU A 60 23.47 -7.85 -12.67
C LEU A 60 23.33 -6.94 -11.44
N ASN A 61 23.52 -5.63 -11.65
CA ASN A 61 23.55 -4.62 -10.58
C ASN A 61 22.43 -3.58 -10.73
N ILE A 62 21.32 -3.95 -11.41
CA ILE A 62 20.13 -3.13 -11.54
C ILE A 62 18.94 -3.93 -11.01
N ASP A 63 18.34 -3.47 -9.93
CA ASP A 63 17.13 -4.05 -9.35
C ASP A 63 15.90 -3.22 -9.77
N VAL A 64 14.85 -3.90 -10.24
CA VAL A 64 13.57 -3.28 -10.55
C VAL A 64 12.54 -3.75 -9.54
N LEU A 65 12.09 -2.85 -8.69
CA LEU A 65 11.18 -3.15 -7.59
C LEU A 65 9.96 -2.23 -7.64
N SER A 66 8.87 -2.68 -7.04
CA SER A 66 7.80 -1.79 -6.61
C SER A 66 8.06 -1.29 -5.18
N PHE A 67 7.27 -0.30 -4.72
CA PHE A 67 7.37 0.16 -3.33
C PHE A 67 7.12 -0.98 -2.35
N GLY A 68 6.12 -1.85 -2.58
CA GLY A 68 5.85 -2.98 -1.71
C GLY A 68 7.02 -3.98 -1.63
N ARG A 69 7.68 -4.28 -2.76
CA ARG A 69 8.87 -5.15 -2.74
C ARG A 69 10.08 -4.48 -2.11
N LEU A 70 10.22 -3.16 -2.27
CA LEU A 70 11.28 -2.41 -1.62
C LEU A 70 11.11 -2.42 -0.10
N SER A 71 9.90 -2.22 0.41
CA SER A 71 9.64 -2.26 1.86
C SER A 71 9.92 -3.65 2.45
N HIS A 72 9.50 -4.73 1.77
CA HIS A 72 9.87 -6.08 2.19
C HIS A 72 11.39 -6.28 2.28
N ARG A 73 12.12 -5.85 1.26
CA ARG A 73 13.58 -5.97 1.26
C ARG A 73 14.23 -5.18 2.40
N ILE A 74 13.72 -3.97 2.68
CA ILE A 74 14.21 -3.16 3.81
C ILE A 74 13.95 -3.88 5.14
N LEU A 75 12.73 -4.43 5.33
CA LEU A 75 12.37 -5.14 6.54
C LEU A 75 13.22 -6.42 6.74
N GLU A 76 13.54 -7.15 5.68
CA GLU A 76 14.44 -8.29 5.71
C GLU A 76 15.87 -7.88 6.11
N GLU A 77 16.39 -6.78 5.55
CA GLU A 77 17.74 -6.30 5.86
C GLU A 77 17.85 -5.69 7.27
N VAL A 78 16.83 -5.01 7.75
CA VAL A 78 16.81 -4.40 9.10
C VAL A 78 16.52 -5.43 10.20
N GLY A 79 15.99 -6.59 9.85
CA GLY A 79 15.74 -7.68 10.81
C GLY A 79 14.62 -7.36 11.80
N THR A 80 13.54 -6.73 11.35
CA THR A 80 12.34 -6.54 12.17
C THR A 80 11.69 -7.89 12.51
N LYS A 81 10.96 -7.95 13.66
CA LYS A 81 10.15 -9.11 14.02
C LYS A 81 9.36 -9.56 12.80
N GLU A 82 9.46 -10.83 12.46
CA GLU A 82 8.63 -11.48 11.42
C GLU A 82 7.16 -11.43 11.86
N MET A 83 6.52 -10.28 11.67
CA MET A 83 5.07 -10.20 11.78
C MET A 83 4.45 -10.59 10.43
N PRO A 84 3.48 -11.50 10.41
CA PRO A 84 2.84 -11.89 9.17
C PRO A 84 2.15 -10.67 8.53
N VAL A 85 2.39 -10.48 7.23
CA VAL A 85 1.72 -9.43 6.46
C VAL A 85 0.31 -9.89 6.11
N LEU A 86 -0.67 -9.09 6.48
CA LEU A 86 -2.07 -9.37 6.25
C LEU A 86 -2.44 -8.98 4.81
N ASP A 87 -2.75 -9.98 4.01
CA ASP A 87 -3.25 -9.80 2.64
C ASP A 87 -4.73 -9.35 2.61
N ASP A 88 -5.24 -9.08 1.44
CA ASP A 88 -6.63 -8.66 1.22
C ASP A 88 -7.67 -9.65 1.73
N THR A 89 -7.38 -10.95 1.68
CA THR A 89 -8.25 -12.01 2.20
C THR A 89 -8.23 -12.01 3.72
N GLY A 90 -7.04 -11.93 4.29
CA GLY A 90 -6.83 -11.82 5.73
C GLY A 90 -7.51 -10.58 6.32
N LYS A 91 -7.38 -9.41 5.67
CA LYS A 91 -8.12 -8.19 6.08
C LYS A 91 -9.63 -8.41 6.12
N SER A 92 -10.18 -9.09 5.12
CA SER A 92 -11.61 -9.41 5.09
C SER A 92 -12.03 -10.32 6.24
N LEU A 93 -11.23 -11.36 6.55
CA LEU A 93 -11.50 -12.28 7.66
C LEU A 93 -11.43 -11.58 9.02
N VAL A 94 -10.41 -10.76 9.23
CA VAL A 94 -10.28 -9.95 10.45
C VAL A 94 -11.47 -9.01 10.61
N LEU A 95 -11.87 -8.31 9.55
CA LEU A 95 -13.03 -7.42 9.59
C LEU A 95 -14.32 -8.15 9.87
N HIS A 96 -14.52 -9.35 9.32
CA HIS A 96 -15.68 -10.19 9.68
C HIS A 96 -15.69 -10.53 11.16
N LYS A 97 -14.55 -10.88 11.74
CA LYS A 97 -14.42 -11.17 13.16
C LYS A 97 -14.71 -9.94 14.01
N VAL A 98 -14.05 -8.83 13.73
CA VAL A 98 -14.24 -7.55 14.44
C VAL A 98 -15.71 -7.09 14.34
N ALA A 99 -16.33 -7.22 13.17
CA ALA A 99 -17.71 -6.86 12.96
C ALA A 99 -18.69 -7.75 13.76
N ALA A 100 -18.38 -9.03 13.91
CA ALA A 100 -19.16 -9.95 14.74
C ALA A 100 -19.04 -9.59 16.23
N ASP A 101 -17.85 -9.29 16.71
CA ASP A 101 -17.55 -8.95 18.09
C ASP A 101 -18.17 -7.58 18.49
N LEU A 102 -18.21 -6.63 17.55
CA LEU A 102 -18.72 -5.28 17.78
C LEU A 102 -20.17 -5.06 17.32
N LYS A 103 -20.90 -6.12 16.93
CA LYS A 103 -22.21 -6.04 16.27
C LYS A 103 -23.22 -5.13 16.99
N GLU A 104 -23.26 -5.20 18.31
CA GLU A 104 -24.17 -4.38 19.12
C GLU A 104 -23.82 -2.89 19.14
N GLN A 105 -22.58 -2.55 18.82
CA GLN A 105 -22.07 -1.17 18.75
C GLN A 105 -22.21 -0.55 17.36
N LEU A 106 -22.77 -1.26 16.39
CA LEU A 106 -22.89 -0.89 14.98
C LEU A 106 -24.35 -0.72 14.55
N PRO A 107 -25.07 0.28 15.06
CA PRO A 107 -26.52 0.42 14.83
C PRO A 107 -26.90 0.64 13.36
N ALA A 108 -26.04 1.28 12.55
CA ALA A 108 -26.31 1.58 11.15
C ALA A 108 -25.80 0.48 10.19
N MET A 109 -24.73 -0.22 10.53
CA MET A 109 -24.03 -1.13 9.62
C MET A 109 -24.09 -2.59 10.07
N GLY A 110 -24.28 -2.88 11.35
CA GLY A 110 -24.16 -4.22 11.93
C GLY A 110 -25.03 -5.29 11.26
N SER A 111 -26.24 -4.93 10.82
CA SER A 111 -27.15 -5.85 10.09
C SER A 111 -26.73 -6.13 8.65
N LEU A 112 -25.82 -5.36 8.07
CA LEU A 112 -25.38 -5.46 6.68
C LEU A 112 -24.02 -6.16 6.54
N LEU A 113 -23.23 -6.22 7.61
CA LEU A 113 -21.85 -6.73 7.58
C LEU A 113 -21.75 -8.25 7.34
N HIS A 114 -22.84 -9.00 7.39
CA HIS A 114 -22.87 -10.40 6.96
C HIS A 114 -22.86 -10.56 5.43
N LYS A 115 -23.17 -9.48 4.68
CA LYS A 115 -23.16 -9.50 3.21
C LYS A 115 -21.74 -9.30 2.70
N GLN A 116 -21.24 -10.24 1.90
CA GLN A 116 -19.87 -10.26 1.41
C GLN A 116 -19.48 -8.99 0.63
N GLY A 117 -20.37 -8.46 -0.21
CA GLY A 117 -20.11 -7.19 -0.93
C GLY A 117 -19.98 -6.00 0.01
N TYR A 118 -20.75 -5.97 1.11
CA TYR A 118 -20.71 -4.86 2.05
C TYR A 118 -19.43 -4.85 2.89
N ILE A 119 -18.97 -6.02 3.33
CA ILE A 119 -17.69 -6.11 4.06
C ILE A 119 -16.50 -5.73 3.16
N HIS A 120 -16.60 -6.03 1.87
CA HIS A 120 -15.58 -5.62 0.90
C HIS A 120 -15.49 -4.08 0.78
N GLU A 121 -16.62 -3.38 0.71
CA GLU A 121 -16.64 -1.91 0.72
C GLU A 121 -16.05 -1.32 2.00
N VAL A 122 -16.38 -1.90 3.16
CA VAL A 122 -15.80 -1.49 4.44
C VAL A 122 -14.29 -1.72 4.46
N LYS A 123 -13.81 -2.87 3.97
CA LYS A 123 -12.40 -3.17 3.84
C LYS A 123 -11.69 -2.11 2.97
N SER A 124 -12.26 -1.80 1.81
CA SER A 124 -11.70 -0.81 0.89
C SER A 124 -11.58 0.56 1.55
N ALA A 125 -12.63 1.00 2.26
CA ALA A 125 -12.61 2.27 2.98
C ALA A 125 -11.55 2.29 4.10
N ILE A 126 -11.39 1.20 4.85
CA ILE A 126 -10.38 1.08 5.90
C ILE A 126 -8.96 1.08 5.30
N SER A 127 -8.74 0.35 4.21
CA SER A 127 -7.46 0.38 3.49
C SER A 127 -7.11 1.78 2.97
N GLU A 128 -8.08 2.52 2.44
CA GLU A 128 -7.87 3.92 2.04
C GLU A 128 -7.53 4.80 3.25
N PHE A 129 -8.19 4.64 4.39
CA PHE A 129 -7.85 5.42 5.60
C PHE A 129 -6.42 5.16 6.05
N MET A 130 -5.98 3.91 6.04
CA MET A 130 -4.60 3.55 6.36
C MET A 130 -3.63 4.13 5.34
N GLN A 131 -3.89 3.97 4.06
CA GLN A 131 -3.04 4.47 2.98
C GLN A 131 -2.85 6.00 3.02
N TYR A 132 -3.88 6.74 3.42
CA TYR A 132 -3.81 8.20 3.54
C TYR A 132 -3.50 8.70 4.96
N GLY A 133 -3.14 7.83 5.88
CA GLY A 133 -2.80 8.18 7.26
C GLY A 133 -3.96 8.83 8.03
N ILE A 134 -5.22 8.50 7.69
CA ILE A 134 -6.41 9.05 8.35
C ILE A 134 -6.56 8.40 9.72
N SER A 135 -6.35 9.18 10.76
CA SER A 135 -6.51 8.72 12.14
C SER A 135 -7.97 8.65 12.58
N THR A 136 -8.23 7.92 13.66
CA THR A 136 -9.55 7.91 14.31
C THR A 136 -9.99 9.30 14.80
N GLN A 137 -9.05 10.21 15.07
CA GLN A 137 -9.32 11.61 15.43
C GLN A 137 -9.76 12.44 14.20
N ASP A 138 -9.20 12.17 13.02
CA ASP A 138 -9.63 12.82 11.79
C ASP A 138 -11.03 12.38 11.39
N MET A 139 -11.40 11.14 11.69
CA MET A 139 -12.77 10.67 11.51
C MET A 139 -13.78 11.45 12.38
N ASP A 140 -13.40 11.94 13.56
CA ASP A 140 -14.28 12.79 14.37
C ASP A 140 -14.60 14.12 13.69
N LYS A 141 -13.65 14.69 12.96
CA LYS A 141 -13.88 15.91 12.13
C LYS A 141 -14.85 15.59 10.99
N LEU A 142 -14.69 14.43 10.33
CA LEU A 142 -15.61 13.98 9.27
C LEU A 142 -17.03 13.76 9.81
N ILE A 143 -17.18 13.10 10.95
CA ILE A 143 -18.46 12.87 11.63
C ILE A 143 -19.13 14.21 11.97
N THR A 144 -18.36 15.15 12.50
CA THR A 144 -18.85 16.49 12.85
C THR A 144 -19.35 17.24 11.62
N SER A 145 -18.61 17.19 10.53
CA SER A 145 -19.02 17.83 9.26
C SER A 145 -20.27 17.19 8.65
N ALA A 146 -20.47 15.89 8.89
CA ALA A 146 -21.59 15.12 8.38
C ALA A 146 -22.86 15.19 9.26
N GLN A 147 -22.85 15.89 10.41
CA GLN A 147 -23.96 15.93 11.38
C GLN A 147 -25.31 16.33 10.75
N LYS A 148 -25.30 17.25 9.79
CA LYS A 148 -26.50 17.66 9.06
C LYS A 148 -27.10 16.53 8.19
N ARG A 149 -26.34 15.49 7.92
CA ARG A 149 -26.72 14.29 7.16
C ARG A 149 -26.77 13.09 8.10
N GLY A 150 -27.78 13.00 8.97
CA GLY A 150 -27.85 12.06 10.09
C GLY A 150 -27.49 10.61 9.76
N ALA A 151 -27.99 10.08 8.62
CA ALA A 151 -27.66 8.71 8.19
C ALA A 151 -26.17 8.53 7.85
N LEU A 152 -25.52 9.54 7.24
CA LEU A 152 -24.10 9.51 6.94
C LEU A 152 -23.26 9.60 8.23
N ALA A 153 -23.64 10.46 9.15
CA ALA A 153 -22.94 10.61 10.43
C ALA A 153 -23.00 9.30 11.25
N MET A 154 -24.14 8.58 11.22
CA MET A 154 -24.27 7.27 11.88
C MET A 154 -23.35 6.22 11.23
N LYS A 155 -23.32 6.13 9.90
CA LYS A 155 -22.42 5.21 9.18
C LYS A 155 -20.94 5.52 9.46
N LEU A 156 -20.55 6.78 9.50
CA LEU A 156 -19.17 7.19 9.81
C LEU A 156 -18.78 6.82 11.25
N LYS A 157 -19.73 6.88 12.21
CA LYS A 157 -19.49 6.41 13.59
C LYS A 157 -19.23 4.91 13.63
N ASP A 158 -20.07 4.13 12.95
CA ASP A 158 -19.89 2.67 12.88
C ASP A 158 -18.59 2.32 12.18
N LEU A 159 -18.25 3.02 11.08
CA LEU A 159 -17.00 2.83 10.37
C LEU A 159 -15.78 3.18 11.22
N LYS A 160 -15.85 4.25 12.04
CA LYS A 160 -14.81 4.57 13.01
C LYS A 160 -14.63 3.45 14.04
N THR A 161 -15.74 2.91 14.56
CA THR A 161 -15.73 1.80 15.52
C THR A 161 -15.08 0.56 14.92
N LEU A 162 -15.42 0.20 13.68
CA LEU A 162 -14.81 -0.91 12.95
C LEU A 162 -13.32 -0.66 12.67
N TYR A 163 -12.95 0.53 12.25
CA TYR A 163 -11.57 0.89 11.97
C TYR A 163 -10.70 0.78 13.22
N ARG A 164 -11.19 1.30 14.35
CA ARG A 164 -10.49 1.15 15.63
C ARG A 164 -10.35 -0.31 16.03
N GLY A 165 -11.43 -1.09 16.00
CA GLY A 165 -11.38 -2.51 16.34
C GLY A 165 -10.47 -3.31 15.41
N PHE A 166 -10.38 -2.93 14.13
CA PHE A 166 -9.43 -3.51 13.18
C PHE A 166 -7.99 -3.17 13.56
N GLN A 167 -7.68 -1.90 13.83
CA GLN A 167 -6.35 -1.47 14.27
C GLN A 167 -5.93 -2.14 15.58
N ASP A 168 -6.81 -2.20 16.57
CA ASP A 168 -6.54 -2.87 17.85
C ASP A 168 -6.25 -4.37 17.64
N TYR A 169 -6.95 -5.03 16.68
CA TYR A 169 -6.70 -6.44 16.38
C TYR A 169 -5.35 -6.67 15.70
N ILE A 170 -4.98 -5.84 14.72
CA ILE A 170 -3.73 -6.05 13.96
C ILE A 170 -2.50 -5.65 14.74
N SER A 171 -2.57 -4.67 15.65
CA SER A 171 -1.41 -4.13 16.39
C SER A 171 -0.57 -5.19 17.09
N ASP A 172 -1.20 -6.27 17.55
CA ASP A 172 -0.55 -7.34 18.32
C ASP A 172 -0.30 -8.60 17.50
N HIS A 173 -0.84 -8.73 16.28
CA HIS A 173 -0.88 -9.99 15.54
C HIS A 173 -0.21 -9.96 14.17
N CYS A 174 -0.27 -8.84 13.47
CA CYS A 174 0.20 -8.74 12.09
C CYS A 174 0.41 -7.29 11.67
N VAL A 175 1.04 -7.08 10.52
CA VAL A 175 1.13 -5.79 9.85
C VAL A 175 0.33 -5.81 8.55
N THR A 176 -0.19 -4.70 8.13
CA THR A 176 -0.86 -4.59 6.83
C THR A 176 0.12 -4.15 5.74
N THR A 177 -0.26 -4.39 4.49
CA THR A 177 0.54 -3.93 3.33
C THR A 177 0.72 -2.41 3.32
N GLU A 178 -0.25 -1.66 3.82
CA GLU A 178 -0.17 -0.19 3.94
C GLU A 178 0.88 0.22 4.98
N GLU A 179 0.92 -0.45 6.15
CA GLU A 179 1.88 -0.17 7.21
C GLU A 179 3.31 -0.53 6.84
N THR A 180 3.51 -1.53 5.97
CA THR A 180 4.86 -1.87 5.48
C THR A 180 5.48 -0.78 4.59
N LEU A 181 4.69 0.19 4.13
CA LEU A 181 5.16 1.31 3.31
C LEU A 181 5.53 2.55 4.14
N ASP A 182 5.14 2.59 5.41
CA ASP A 182 5.37 3.72 6.33
C ASP A 182 6.67 3.57 7.16
N VAL A 183 7.50 2.59 6.85
CA VAL A 183 8.76 2.28 7.58
C VAL A 183 9.96 3.06 7.02
#